data_ba359ceef3125eb6945db369eab33ebb
#
_entry.id   ba359ceef3125eb6945db369eab33ebb
#
_cell.length_a   1.000
_cell.length_b   1.000
_cell.length_c   1.000
_cell.angle_alpha   90.00
_cell.angle_beta   90.00
_cell.angle_gamma   90.00
#
_symmetry.space_group_name_H-M   'P 1'
#
loop_
_entity.id
_entity.type
_entity.pdbx_description
1 polymer ?
#
loop_
_entity_poly.entity_id
_entity_poly.type
_entity_poly.pdbx_seq_one_letter_code
_entity_poly.pdbx_strand_id
1 'polypeptide(L)'
;MIKETIGNATLYCADCRDVLPILTDLDACVTDPPYGLSFMGKAWDYDVPGVDIWTEVLGALKPGAHLLSFFGSRTYHRGAIPIEDAGFEIRDQLMWLYGSGFPKSHNIGKAVDKLHGNEREVVATVDVGHDMRSGNYKTGSGNRMIADVTKGASEYEGWGTALKPAHEPIVMARKPFTGSVANNVLEYGTGGINIDECRVDGGRFPANLMHDGSEVVGDIFPKNKKSGVMGDNKQYKGFGKHGIYGQAKDDISHKFYGDEGSASRYFYCAKTSKKDRDEGLDALAINQATGGGGGIGDYLDDVNSASGKYGSEKAPAKNTHPTVKPTDLMRYLCRLVTPKGGVIVDPFMGSGSTGKAAVAEGFGFVGIEMSQEYFDIACARIEQAHKIKAQELF
;
A
#
# COMPACT_ATOMS: atom_id res chain seq x y z
N MET A 1 9.34 -1.28 -27.37
CA MET A 1 8.56 -0.32 -26.56
C MET A 1 7.21 -0.10 -27.24
N ILE A 2 6.13 -0.40 -26.53
CA ILE A 2 4.75 -0.07 -26.96
C ILE A 2 4.33 1.17 -26.17
N LYS A 3 3.57 2.06 -26.80
CA LYS A 3 3.06 3.28 -26.17
C LYS A 3 1.56 3.39 -26.42
N GLU A 4 0.80 3.57 -25.33
CA GLU A 4 -0.64 3.82 -25.36
C GLU A 4 -0.97 5.16 -24.69
N THR A 5 -2.00 5.85 -25.20
CA THR A 5 -2.47 7.11 -24.62
C THR A 5 -3.96 7.00 -24.33
N ILE A 6 -4.34 7.18 -23.06
CA ILE A 6 -5.71 7.08 -22.56
C ILE A 6 -6.05 8.40 -21.85
N GLY A 7 -6.76 9.29 -22.55
CA GLY A 7 -7.02 10.64 -22.02
C GLY A 7 -5.72 11.40 -21.71
N ASN A 8 -5.52 11.75 -20.45
CA ASN A 8 -4.32 12.42 -19.94
C ASN A 8 -3.25 11.44 -19.38
N ALA A 9 -3.41 10.14 -19.61
CA ALA A 9 -2.44 9.12 -19.22
C ALA A 9 -1.65 8.63 -20.44
N THR A 10 -0.32 8.52 -20.29
CA THR A 10 0.59 7.92 -21.28
C THR A 10 1.24 6.70 -20.65
N LEU A 11 1.07 5.54 -21.27
CA LEU A 11 1.52 4.26 -20.77
C LEU A 11 2.57 3.65 -21.69
N TYR A 12 3.62 3.07 -21.13
CA TYR A 12 4.69 2.42 -21.86
C TYR A 12 4.83 0.95 -21.44
N CYS A 13 4.76 0.03 -22.40
CA CYS A 13 5.21 -1.34 -22.19
C CYS A 13 6.69 -1.43 -22.55
N ALA A 14 7.56 -1.30 -21.55
CA ALA A 14 9.01 -1.25 -21.70
C ALA A 14 9.72 -1.40 -20.36
N ASP A 15 11.04 -1.56 -20.37
CA ASP A 15 11.87 -1.34 -19.18
C ASP A 15 11.88 0.15 -18.81
N CYS A 16 11.74 0.46 -17.54
CA CYS A 16 11.72 1.86 -17.08
C CYS A 16 13.05 2.59 -17.36
N ARG A 17 14.17 1.87 -17.46
CA ARG A 17 15.49 2.42 -17.83
C ARG A 17 15.55 2.94 -19.26
N ASP A 18 14.69 2.45 -20.16
CA ASP A 18 14.60 2.93 -21.54
C ASP A 18 13.68 4.15 -21.69
N VAL A 19 12.76 4.36 -20.74
CA VAL A 19 11.73 5.40 -20.81
C VAL A 19 12.05 6.59 -19.93
N LEU A 20 12.52 6.38 -18.70
CA LEU A 20 12.81 7.46 -17.75
C LEU A 20 13.76 8.54 -18.32
N PRO A 21 14.85 8.19 -19.06
CA PRO A 21 15.79 9.18 -19.58
C PRO A 21 15.17 10.17 -20.60
N ILE A 22 14.02 9.84 -21.18
CA ILE A 22 13.34 10.72 -22.17
C ILE A 22 12.18 11.51 -21.56
N LEU A 23 11.94 11.36 -20.26
CA LEU A 23 10.90 12.08 -19.52
C LEU A 23 11.48 13.30 -18.80
N THR A 24 10.74 14.40 -18.79
CA THR A 24 11.10 15.63 -18.09
C THR A 24 9.88 16.30 -17.48
N ASP A 25 10.12 17.19 -16.53
CA ASP A 25 9.13 18.12 -15.99
C ASP A 25 7.93 17.45 -15.32
N LEU A 26 8.15 16.29 -14.67
CA LEU A 26 7.12 15.58 -13.94
C LEU A 26 6.97 16.16 -12.52
N ASP A 27 5.73 16.20 -12.01
CA ASP A 27 5.37 16.89 -10.78
C ASP A 27 5.48 16.00 -9.53
N ALA A 28 5.37 14.68 -9.69
CA ALA A 28 5.52 13.71 -8.61
C ALA A 28 5.85 12.31 -9.15
N CYS A 29 6.43 11.48 -8.28
CA CYS A 29 6.52 10.03 -8.48
C CYS A 29 5.77 9.34 -7.35
N VAL A 30 4.81 8.46 -7.68
CA VAL A 30 4.09 7.62 -6.71
C VAL A 30 4.10 6.20 -7.23
N THR A 31 4.77 5.29 -6.52
CA THR A 31 5.12 3.98 -7.08
C THR A 31 5.17 2.86 -6.04
N ASP A 32 4.88 1.63 -6.50
CA ASP A 32 4.95 0.39 -5.74
C ASP A 32 5.97 -0.57 -6.40
N PRO A 33 7.29 -0.35 -6.19
CA PRO A 33 8.35 -1.10 -6.84
C PRO A 33 8.47 -2.52 -6.28
N PRO A 34 9.30 -3.39 -6.90
CA PRO A 34 9.71 -4.66 -6.30
C PRO A 34 10.32 -4.48 -4.91
N TYR A 35 9.96 -5.39 -3.97
CA TYR A 35 10.43 -5.32 -2.57
C TYR A 35 11.67 -6.15 -2.27
N GLY A 36 12.16 -6.94 -3.24
CA GLY A 36 13.29 -7.85 -3.03
C GLY A 36 12.98 -8.99 -2.06
N LEU A 37 11.74 -9.47 -2.03
CA LEU A 37 11.27 -10.52 -1.15
C LEU A 37 11.13 -11.87 -1.88
N SER A 38 11.49 -11.94 -3.16
CA SER A 38 11.27 -13.11 -4.05
C SER A 38 9.82 -13.59 -3.98
N PHE A 39 8.87 -12.65 -4.04
CA PHE A 39 7.45 -12.92 -3.85
C PHE A 39 6.94 -13.95 -4.84
N MET A 40 6.43 -15.08 -4.34
CA MET A 40 5.96 -16.22 -5.13
C MET A 40 6.98 -16.74 -6.16
N GLY A 41 8.29 -16.56 -5.92
CA GLY A 41 9.36 -16.95 -6.84
C GLY A 41 9.42 -16.13 -8.13
N LYS A 42 8.78 -14.97 -8.17
CA LYS A 42 8.77 -14.10 -9.35
C LYS A 42 10.13 -13.42 -9.51
N ALA A 43 10.72 -13.53 -10.69
CA ALA A 43 12.06 -13.01 -10.99
C ALA A 43 12.13 -11.47 -10.85
N TRP A 44 11.04 -10.76 -11.12
CA TRP A 44 10.98 -9.30 -10.99
C TRP A 44 11.07 -8.80 -9.52
N ASP A 45 10.86 -9.67 -8.52
CA ASP A 45 10.94 -9.31 -7.08
C ASP A 45 12.17 -9.91 -6.39
N TYR A 46 13.27 -10.17 -7.10
CA TYR A 46 14.52 -10.65 -6.48
C TYR A 46 15.30 -9.57 -5.76
N ASP A 47 15.20 -8.32 -6.20
CA ASP A 47 15.90 -7.20 -5.58
C ASP A 47 15.04 -5.92 -5.59
N VAL A 48 15.46 -4.93 -4.79
CA VAL A 48 14.89 -3.57 -4.82
C VAL A 48 15.54 -2.78 -5.96
N PRO A 49 14.86 -1.74 -6.51
CA PRO A 49 15.47 -0.88 -7.53
C PRO A 49 16.76 -0.21 -7.03
N GLY A 50 17.78 -0.22 -7.89
CA GLY A 50 19.08 0.36 -7.62
C GLY A 50 19.11 1.89 -7.74
N VAL A 51 20.28 2.45 -7.39
CA VAL A 51 20.55 3.90 -7.47
C VAL A 51 20.37 4.43 -8.90
N ASP A 52 20.72 3.63 -9.91
CA ASP A 52 20.61 3.96 -11.33
C ASP A 52 19.18 4.37 -11.71
N ILE A 53 18.18 3.56 -11.34
CA ILE A 53 16.78 3.85 -11.62
C ILE A 53 16.31 5.12 -10.91
N TRP A 54 16.65 5.27 -9.62
CA TRP A 54 16.24 6.45 -8.86
C TRP A 54 16.92 7.73 -9.34
N THR A 55 18.12 7.64 -9.92
CA THR A 55 18.81 8.77 -10.57
C THR A 55 18.04 9.22 -11.80
N GLU A 56 17.54 8.30 -12.62
CA GLU A 56 16.69 8.65 -13.77
C GLU A 56 15.34 9.23 -13.34
N VAL A 57 14.71 8.69 -12.28
CA VAL A 57 13.51 9.30 -11.70
C VAL A 57 13.79 10.71 -11.21
N LEU A 58 14.91 10.93 -10.50
CA LEU A 58 15.33 12.26 -10.06
C LEU A 58 15.49 13.21 -11.24
N GLY A 59 16.12 12.74 -12.34
CA GLY A 59 16.30 13.50 -13.59
C GLY A 59 14.97 13.96 -14.18
N ALA A 60 14.00 13.08 -14.25
CA ALA A 60 12.68 13.32 -14.84
C ALA A 60 11.78 14.26 -14.04
N LEU A 61 12.00 14.41 -12.74
CA LEU A 61 11.18 15.23 -11.85
C LEU A 61 11.57 16.71 -11.88
N LYS A 62 10.61 17.60 -11.66
CA LYS A 62 10.84 19.03 -11.38
C LYS A 62 11.58 19.25 -10.06
N PRO A 63 12.34 20.36 -9.89
CA PRO A 63 12.88 20.74 -8.58
C PRO A 63 11.79 20.76 -7.50
N GLY A 64 12.04 20.17 -6.33
CA GLY A 64 11.07 20.11 -5.23
C GLY A 64 9.97 19.06 -5.38
N ALA A 65 9.87 18.35 -6.48
CA ALA A 65 8.89 17.29 -6.67
C ALA A 65 9.11 16.14 -5.67
N HIS A 66 8.02 15.54 -5.20
CA HIS A 66 8.06 14.45 -4.23
C HIS A 66 8.05 13.08 -4.90
N LEU A 67 8.73 12.15 -4.24
CA LEU A 67 8.69 10.72 -4.50
C LEU A 67 8.03 10.02 -3.31
N LEU A 68 7.00 9.21 -3.58
CA LEU A 68 6.41 8.25 -2.64
C LEU A 68 6.66 6.83 -3.16
N SER A 69 7.40 6.02 -2.41
CA SER A 69 7.75 4.66 -2.82
C SER A 69 7.47 3.66 -1.70
N PHE A 70 6.63 2.66 -2.00
CA PHE A 70 6.32 1.57 -1.07
C PHE A 70 7.48 0.60 -0.95
N PHE A 71 7.62 -0.03 0.23
CA PHE A 71 8.55 -1.12 0.46
C PHE A 71 8.02 -2.12 1.50
N GLY A 72 8.57 -3.33 1.47
CA GLY A 72 8.35 -4.31 2.54
C GLY A 72 9.09 -3.91 3.81
N SER A 73 8.50 -4.16 4.99
CA SER A 73 9.10 -3.81 6.29
C SER A 73 10.51 -4.40 6.50
N ARG A 74 10.80 -5.57 5.91
CA ARG A 74 12.13 -6.21 6.02
C ARG A 74 13.19 -5.61 5.11
N THR A 75 12.78 -4.99 4.01
CA THR A 75 13.68 -4.47 2.95
C THR A 75 13.60 -2.96 2.79
N TYR A 76 12.83 -2.27 3.64
CA TYR A 76 12.66 -0.81 3.60
C TYR A 76 14.00 -0.05 3.55
N HIS A 77 14.94 -0.44 4.41
CA HIS A 77 16.26 0.19 4.45
C HIS A 77 17.03 0.04 3.13
N ARG A 78 16.88 -1.11 2.42
CA ARG A 78 17.49 -1.35 1.12
C ARG A 78 16.86 -0.53 -0.01
N GLY A 79 15.60 -0.13 0.15
CA GLY A 79 14.91 0.75 -0.78
C GLY A 79 15.16 2.24 -0.49
N ALA A 80 15.21 2.63 0.79
CA ALA A 80 15.42 4.03 1.18
C ALA A 80 16.83 4.52 0.86
N ILE A 81 17.87 3.71 1.09
CA ILE A 81 19.27 4.05 0.84
C ILE A 81 19.52 4.39 -0.64
N PRO A 82 19.15 3.56 -1.64
CA PRO A 82 19.33 3.91 -3.04
C PRO A 82 18.61 5.18 -3.50
N ILE A 83 17.45 5.49 -2.88
CA ILE A 83 16.73 6.75 -3.14
C ILE A 83 17.55 7.95 -2.64
N GLU A 84 18.10 7.87 -1.42
CA GLU A 84 18.95 8.91 -0.85
C GLU A 84 20.26 9.05 -1.63
N ASP A 85 20.92 7.93 -1.96
CA ASP A 85 22.19 7.89 -2.74
C ASP A 85 22.01 8.46 -4.17
N ALA A 86 20.80 8.35 -4.76
CA ALA A 86 20.47 8.99 -6.04
C ALA A 86 20.35 10.53 -5.93
N GLY A 87 20.37 11.08 -4.73
CA GLY A 87 20.35 12.52 -4.48
C GLY A 87 19.01 13.08 -4.01
N PHE A 88 18.02 12.25 -3.67
CA PHE A 88 16.80 12.71 -3.04
C PHE A 88 17.02 13.07 -1.56
N GLU A 89 16.28 14.05 -1.06
CA GLU A 89 16.15 14.33 0.38
C GLU A 89 15.06 13.45 0.97
N ILE A 90 15.36 12.54 1.91
CA ILE A 90 14.34 11.83 2.68
C ILE A 90 13.63 12.83 3.59
N ARG A 91 12.29 12.92 3.47
CA ARG A 91 11.47 13.90 4.19
C ARG A 91 10.66 13.29 5.31
N ASP A 92 10.13 12.08 5.09
CA ASP A 92 9.29 11.36 6.08
C ASP A 92 9.23 9.87 5.71
N GLN A 93 8.64 9.09 6.61
CA GLN A 93 8.18 7.74 6.37
C GLN A 93 6.67 7.69 6.63
N LEU A 94 5.89 7.33 5.61
CA LEU A 94 4.47 7.06 5.79
C LEU A 94 4.27 5.58 6.11
N MET A 95 3.20 5.26 6.83
CA MET A 95 2.83 3.88 7.15
C MET A 95 1.40 3.59 6.72
N TRP A 96 1.20 2.53 5.96
CA TRP A 96 -0.12 1.99 5.67
C TRP A 96 -0.36 0.72 6.48
N LEU A 97 -1.28 0.78 7.45
CA LEU A 97 -1.67 -0.33 8.32
C LEU A 97 -2.82 -1.12 7.68
N TYR A 98 -2.74 -2.46 7.74
CA TYR A 98 -3.78 -3.34 7.23
C TYR A 98 -3.96 -4.60 8.07
N GLY A 99 -5.23 -5.04 8.18
CA GLY A 99 -5.59 -6.22 8.96
C GLY A 99 -5.45 -7.54 8.20
N SER A 100 -5.40 -7.50 6.86
CA SER A 100 -5.45 -8.65 5.96
C SER A 100 -4.14 -9.39 5.75
N GLY A 101 -3.05 -8.95 6.38
CA GLY A 101 -1.73 -9.58 6.24
C GLY A 101 -1.75 -11.05 6.68
N PHE A 102 -1.00 -11.89 5.96
CA PHE A 102 -0.90 -13.31 6.22
C PHE A 102 0.55 -13.70 6.60
N PRO A 103 0.79 -14.39 7.73
CA PRO A 103 2.14 -14.79 8.13
C PRO A 103 2.67 -15.88 7.19
N LYS A 104 3.83 -15.66 6.58
CA LYS A 104 4.61 -16.70 5.90
C LYS A 104 5.54 -17.34 6.92
N SER A 105 4.96 -17.86 8.00
CA SER A 105 5.68 -18.46 9.11
C SER A 105 5.76 -19.96 8.95
N HIS A 106 6.95 -20.52 9.13
CA HIS A 106 7.15 -21.97 9.18
C HIS A 106 6.91 -22.46 10.62
N ASN A 107 6.12 -23.50 10.80
CA ASN A 107 5.85 -24.08 12.13
C ASN A 107 7.08 -24.90 12.57
N ILE A 108 7.79 -24.39 13.57
CA ILE A 108 9.04 -25.01 14.05
C ILE A 108 8.77 -26.30 14.83
N GLY A 109 7.74 -26.34 15.67
CA GLY A 109 7.36 -27.56 16.42
C GLY A 109 7.09 -28.71 15.48
N LYS A 110 6.30 -28.48 14.40
CA LYS A 110 6.03 -29.49 13.37
C LYS A 110 7.28 -29.94 12.63
N ALA A 111 8.17 -28.99 12.31
CA ALA A 111 9.43 -29.32 11.63
C ALA A 111 10.35 -30.17 12.52
N VAL A 112 10.46 -29.84 13.80
CA VAL A 112 11.27 -30.62 14.79
C VAL A 112 10.69 -31.99 15.00
N ASP A 113 9.38 -32.14 15.19
CA ASP A 113 8.74 -33.45 15.31
C ASP A 113 8.99 -34.32 14.07
N LYS A 114 8.91 -33.74 12.88
CA LYS A 114 9.23 -34.45 11.61
C LYS A 114 10.69 -34.91 11.55
N LEU A 115 11.63 -34.09 12.00
CA LEU A 115 13.06 -34.45 12.04
C LEU A 115 13.34 -35.59 13.01
N HIS A 116 12.62 -35.62 14.13
CA HIS A 116 12.76 -36.67 15.16
C HIS A 116 11.90 -37.92 14.88
N GLY A 117 11.06 -37.90 13.84
CA GLY A 117 10.12 -38.97 13.56
C GLY A 117 8.99 -39.12 14.56
N ASN A 118 8.70 -38.05 15.31
CA ASN A 118 7.64 -38.04 16.30
C ASN A 118 6.26 -37.97 15.64
N GLU A 119 5.31 -38.74 16.16
CA GLU A 119 3.90 -38.61 15.77
C GLU A 119 3.27 -37.37 16.43
N ARG A 120 2.34 -36.76 15.73
CA ARG A 120 1.59 -35.59 16.21
C ARG A 120 0.13 -35.96 16.41
N GLU A 121 -0.45 -35.57 17.53
CA GLU A 121 -1.86 -35.78 17.84
C GLU A 121 -2.73 -34.85 16.96
N VAL A 122 -3.80 -35.37 16.37
CA VAL A 122 -4.82 -34.58 15.70
C VAL A 122 -5.77 -33.99 16.75
N VAL A 123 -5.67 -32.69 17.00
CA VAL A 123 -6.47 -31.99 18.02
C VAL A 123 -7.74 -31.36 17.46
N ALA A 124 -7.78 -31.11 16.15
CA ALA A 124 -8.96 -30.61 15.46
C ALA A 124 -8.85 -30.91 13.96
N THR A 125 -9.99 -30.83 13.28
CA THR A 125 -10.08 -30.88 11.83
C THR A 125 -10.84 -29.64 11.36
N VAL A 126 -10.26 -28.89 10.42
CA VAL A 126 -10.82 -27.65 9.91
C VAL A 126 -11.19 -27.78 8.44
N ASP A 127 -12.27 -27.12 8.04
CA ASP A 127 -12.68 -27.00 6.64
C ASP A 127 -11.84 -25.90 5.98
N VAL A 128 -11.02 -26.28 4.99
CA VAL A 128 -10.10 -25.36 4.28
C VAL A 128 -10.61 -24.95 2.91
N GLY A 129 -11.87 -25.28 2.58
CA GLY A 129 -12.50 -24.87 1.33
C GLY A 129 -12.09 -25.72 0.12
N HIS A 130 -12.39 -25.24 -1.09
CA HIS A 130 -12.20 -25.97 -2.35
C HIS A 130 -10.87 -25.63 -3.08
N ASP A 131 -9.71 -25.78 -2.47
CA ASP A 131 -8.45 -25.62 -3.23
C ASP A 131 -7.79 -26.98 -3.53
N MET A 132 -7.78 -27.36 -4.81
CA MET A 132 -7.32 -28.67 -5.29
C MET A 132 -5.80 -28.76 -5.53
N ARG A 133 -4.99 -27.81 -5.06
CA ARG A 133 -3.59 -27.68 -5.52
C ARG A 133 -2.50 -28.22 -4.60
N SER A 134 -2.80 -28.68 -3.40
CA SER A 134 -1.79 -29.27 -2.53
C SER A 134 -2.20 -30.67 -2.07
N GLY A 135 -1.31 -31.65 -2.30
CA GLY A 135 -1.58 -33.08 -2.24
C GLY A 135 -1.78 -33.73 -0.87
N ASN A 136 -2.07 -33.00 0.21
CA ASN A 136 -2.16 -33.54 1.58
C ASN A 136 -3.53 -33.37 2.26
N TYR A 137 -4.60 -33.20 1.49
CA TYR A 137 -5.95 -33.03 2.06
C TYR A 137 -6.77 -34.32 1.98
N LYS A 138 -7.56 -34.56 3.01
CA LYS A 138 -8.58 -35.61 3.03
C LYS A 138 -9.88 -35.04 2.47
N THR A 139 -10.60 -35.79 1.65
CA THR A 139 -11.91 -35.41 1.15
C THR A 139 -12.94 -35.68 2.23
N GLY A 140 -13.58 -34.63 2.76
CA GLY A 140 -14.73 -34.75 3.66
C GLY A 140 -16.05 -35.00 2.91
N SER A 141 -17.15 -35.20 3.64
CA SER A 141 -18.48 -35.37 3.05
C SER A 141 -18.88 -34.12 2.24
N GLY A 142 -19.22 -34.31 0.94
CA GLY A 142 -19.64 -33.22 0.07
C GLY A 142 -18.51 -32.47 -0.65
N ASN A 143 -17.39 -33.14 -0.98
CA ASN A 143 -16.22 -32.54 -1.67
C ASN A 143 -15.56 -31.35 -0.94
N ARG A 144 -15.75 -31.22 0.36
CA ARG A 144 -15.03 -30.24 1.18
C ARG A 144 -13.63 -30.75 1.49
N MET A 145 -12.64 -29.87 1.34
CA MET A 145 -11.28 -30.19 1.75
C MET A 145 -11.12 -29.88 3.24
N ILE A 146 -10.62 -30.87 3.98
CA ILE A 146 -10.36 -30.77 5.41
C ILE A 146 -8.88 -30.92 5.69
N ALA A 147 -8.38 -30.17 6.64
CA ALA A 147 -7.03 -30.29 7.16
C ALA A 147 -7.05 -30.61 8.64
N ASP A 148 -6.16 -31.51 9.04
CA ASP A 148 -5.97 -31.84 10.44
C ASP A 148 -5.06 -30.80 11.10
N VAL A 149 -5.56 -30.19 12.18
CA VAL A 149 -4.75 -29.39 13.09
C VAL A 149 -4.07 -30.34 14.05
N THR A 150 -2.74 -30.34 14.04
CA THR A 150 -1.97 -31.28 14.85
C THR A 150 -1.19 -30.58 15.93
N LYS A 151 -1.03 -31.22 17.08
CA LYS A 151 -0.19 -30.76 18.18
C LYS A 151 0.86 -31.83 18.49
N GLY A 152 2.10 -31.39 18.64
CA GLY A 152 3.23 -32.24 19.01
C GLY A 152 3.69 -32.06 20.44
N ALA A 153 4.69 -32.85 20.84
CA ALA A 153 5.31 -32.79 22.17
C ALA A 153 6.64 -32.02 22.17
N SER A 154 7.03 -31.43 21.06
CA SER A 154 8.26 -30.63 20.96
C SER A 154 8.19 -29.41 21.88
N GLU A 155 9.30 -29.07 22.55
CA GLU A 155 9.47 -27.84 23.33
C GLU A 155 9.31 -26.57 22.45
N TYR A 156 9.38 -26.70 21.12
CA TYR A 156 9.18 -25.64 20.14
C TYR A 156 7.74 -25.58 19.59
N GLU A 157 6.79 -26.29 20.23
CA GLU A 157 5.38 -26.20 19.82
C GLU A 157 4.86 -24.78 19.98
N GLY A 158 4.21 -24.23 18.93
CA GLY A 158 3.78 -22.83 18.89
C GLY A 158 4.85 -21.84 18.43
N TRP A 159 6.08 -22.29 18.14
CA TRP A 159 7.12 -21.43 17.57
C TRP A 159 7.00 -21.32 16.05
N GLY A 160 7.27 -20.11 15.53
CA GLY A 160 7.27 -19.82 14.10
C GLY A 160 8.49 -19.00 13.67
N THR A 161 8.63 -18.77 12.37
CA THR A 161 9.79 -18.06 11.79
C THR A 161 9.49 -16.62 11.36
N ALA A 162 8.22 -16.19 11.35
CA ALA A 162 7.84 -14.88 10.88
C ALA A 162 6.61 -14.34 11.62
N LEU A 163 6.55 -13.02 11.74
CA LEU A 163 5.36 -12.31 12.20
C LEU A 163 4.36 -12.12 11.06
N LYS A 164 3.08 -11.92 11.41
CA LYS A 164 2.06 -11.47 10.48
C LYS A 164 2.42 -10.05 10.03
N PRO A 165 2.57 -9.77 8.70
CA PRO A 165 2.75 -8.41 8.24
C PRO A 165 1.48 -7.61 8.48
N ALA A 166 1.60 -6.40 9.01
CA ALA A 166 0.49 -5.53 9.35
C ALA A 166 0.69 -4.08 8.89
N HIS A 167 1.80 -3.78 8.24
CA HIS A 167 2.04 -2.48 7.64
C HIS A 167 2.99 -2.57 6.45
N GLU A 168 2.87 -1.59 5.57
CA GLU A 168 3.84 -1.28 4.53
C GLU A 168 4.36 0.13 4.74
N PRO A 169 5.68 0.32 4.91
CA PRO A 169 6.31 1.62 4.97
C PRO A 169 6.44 2.21 3.57
N ILE A 170 6.28 3.54 3.48
CA ILE A 170 6.41 4.31 2.25
C ILE A 170 7.48 5.36 2.48
N VAL A 171 8.54 5.36 1.67
CA VAL A 171 9.52 6.44 1.66
C VAL A 171 8.86 7.69 1.09
N MET A 172 8.92 8.80 1.82
CA MET A 172 8.60 10.12 1.30
C MET A 172 9.90 10.89 1.11
N ALA A 173 10.28 11.09 -0.13
CA ALA A 173 11.47 11.82 -0.51
C ALA A 173 11.14 13.00 -1.42
N ARG A 174 12.10 13.91 -1.62
CA ARG A 174 11.91 15.12 -2.41
C ARG A 174 13.16 15.42 -3.22
N LYS A 175 12.99 15.79 -4.49
CA LYS A 175 14.09 16.33 -5.29
C LYS A 175 14.61 17.62 -4.68
N PRO A 176 15.92 17.77 -4.44
CA PRO A 176 16.51 19.02 -3.94
C PRO A 176 16.22 20.20 -4.85
N PHE A 177 16.20 21.39 -4.24
CA PHE A 177 16.08 22.67 -4.94
C PHE A 177 16.82 23.77 -4.16
N THR A 178 17.08 24.90 -4.81
CA THR A 178 17.73 26.05 -4.19
C THR A 178 16.70 27.07 -3.71
N GLY A 179 16.99 27.73 -2.58
CA GLY A 179 16.12 28.79 -2.04
C GLY A 179 15.02 28.28 -1.13
N SER A 180 13.93 29.01 -1.05
CA SER A 180 12.79 28.68 -0.19
C SER A 180 11.74 27.81 -0.89
N VAL A 181 11.01 26.99 -0.12
CA VAL A 181 9.85 26.21 -0.64
C VAL A 181 8.85 27.12 -1.35
N ALA A 182 8.59 28.31 -0.80
CA ALA A 182 7.64 29.26 -1.40
C ALA A 182 8.08 29.71 -2.81
N ASN A 183 9.36 30.01 -2.99
CA ASN A 183 9.88 30.38 -4.32
C ASN A 183 9.80 29.20 -5.29
N ASN A 184 10.15 27.99 -4.82
CA ASN A 184 10.07 26.79 -5.66
C ASN A 184 8.63 26.49 -6.10
N VAL A 185 7.65 26.65 -5.20
CA VAL A 185 6.23 26.48 -5.54
C VAL A 185 5.77 27.53 -6.55
N LEU A 186 6.22 28.76 -6.44
CA LEU A 186 5.86 29.81 -7.41
C LEU A 186 6.48 29.57 -8.79
N GLU A 187 7.67 28.97 -8.86
CA GLU A 187 8.39 28.75 -10.10
C GLU A 187 8.00 27.41 -10.77
N TYR A 188 7.93 26.33 -10.00
CA TYR A 188 7.74 24.97 -10.52
C TYR A 188 6.40 24.32 -10.14
N GLY A 189 5.66 24.90 -9.20
CA GLY A 189 4.42 24.31 -8.68
C GLY A 189 4.63 23.22 -7.63
N THR A 190 5.87 22.78 -7.39
CA THR A 190 6.24 21.62 -6.56
C THR A 190 6.94 22.04 -5.27
N GLY A 191 7.08 21.10 -4.31
CA GLY A 191 7.80 21.32 -3.04
C GLY A 191 6.90 21.45 -1.81
N GLY A 192 5.63 21.78 -1.99
CA GLY A 192 4.60 21.78 -0.94
C GLY A 192 3.89 20.44 -0.82
N ILE A 193 3.17 20.26 0.29
CA ILE A 193 2.27 19.12 0.53
C ILE A 193 0.85 19.70 0.63
N ASN A 194 -0.11 19.05 -0.04
CA ASN A 194 -1.51 19.50 -0.09
C ASN A 194 -2.26 19.09 1.18
N ILE A 195 -2.06 19.85 2.25
CA ILE A 195 -2.63 19.56 3.56
C ILE A 195 -4.15 19.67 3.55
N ASP A 196 -4.71 20.70 2.94
CA ASP A 196 -6.15 21.01 3.06
C ASP A 196 -7.02 19.96 2.37
N GLU A 197 -6.64 19.47 1.19
CA GLU A 197 -7.34 18.40 0.48
C GLU A 197 -7.15 17.01 1.12
N CYS A 198 -6.17 16.89 2.03
CA CYS A 198 -5.83 15.64 2.73
C CYS A 198 -6.25 15.63 4.20
N ARG A 199 -7.00 16.65 4.68
CA ARG A 199 -7.51 16.67 6.06
C ARG A 199 -8.44 15.51 6.34
N VAL A 200 -8.39 15.01 7.57
CA VAL A 200 -9.21 13.91 8.06
C VAL A 200 -10.17 14.39 9.14
N ASP A 201 -11.23 13.65 9.38
CA ASP A 201 -12.21 13.77 10.48
C ASP A 201 -12.43 15.23 11.00
N GLY A 202 -13.23 16.00 10.27
CA GLY A 202 -13.60 17.35 10.69
C GLY A 202 -12.52 18.41 10.53
N GLY A 203 -11.54 18.19 9.65
CA GLY A 203 -10.53 19.18 9.29
C GLY A 203 -9.20 19.02 10.03
N ARG A 204 -8.94 17.85 10.63
CA ARG A 204 -7.66 17.57 11.30
C ARG A 204 -6.52 17.47 10.29
N PHE A 205 -5.34 17.85 10.73
CA PHE A 205 -4.11 17.73 9.95
C PHE A 205 -3.83 16.26 9.57
N PRO A 206 -3.41 15.97 8.32
CA PRO A 206 -3.07 14.61 7.92
C PRO A 206 -1.85 14.11 8.71
N ALA A 207 -1.87 12.82 9.05
CA ALA A 207 -0.77 12.14 9.72
C ALA A 207 0.00 11.26 8.72
N ASN A 208 1.23 10.91 9.08
CA ASN A 208 2.05 9.97 8.31
C ASN A 208 1.65 8.50 8.53
N LEU A 209 0.45 8.25 9.04
CA LEU A 209 -0.13 6.93 9.22
C LEU A 209 -1.51 6.87 8.56
N MET A 210 -1.75 5.79 7.81
CA MET A 210 -3.02 5.48 7.15
C MET A 210 -3.43 4.05 7.50
N HIS A 211 -4.72 3.70 7.35
CA HIS A 211 -5.17 2.34 7.63
C HIS A 211 -6.27 1.87 6.66
N ASP A 212 -6.49 0.55 6.59
CA ASP A 212 -7.45 -0.09 5.68
C ASP A 212 -8.90 -0.10 6.17
N GLY A 213 -9.17 0.43 7.37
CA GLY A 213 -10.48 0.46 7.99
C GLY A 213 -11.00 -0.91 8.45
N SER A 214 -10.18 -1.95 8.46
CA SER A 214 -10.56 -3.26 8.97
C SER A 214 -10.83 -3.22 10.48
N GLU A 215 -11.74 -4.08 10.97
CA GLU A 215 -12.02 -4.20 12.41
C GLU A 215 -10.77 -4.54 13.20
N VAL A 216 -9.91 -5.42 12.66
CA VAL A 216 -8.63 -5.82 13.29
C VAL A 216 -7.73 -4.63 13.56
N VAL A 217 -7.64 -3.69 12.62
CA VAL A 217 -6.87 -2.45 12.81
C VAL A 217 -7.64 -1.46 13.69
N GLY A 218 -8.94 -1.32 13.48
CA GLY A 218 -9.80 -0.40 14.24
C GLY A 218 -9.80 -0.68 15.75
N ASP A 219 -9.74 -1.95 16.14
CA ASP A 219 -9.76 -2.38 17.55
C ASP A 219 -8.43 -2.12 18.30
N ILE A 220 -7.32 -1.87 17.57
CA ILE A 220 -6.04 -1.48 18.18
C ILE A 220 -6.12 -0.05 18.76
N PHE A 221 -6.97 0.80 18.18
CA PHE A 221 -7.06 2.20 18.58
C PHE A 221 -7.95 2.38 19.80
N PRO A 222 -7.55 3.23 20.77
CA PRO A 222 -8.38 3.51 21.93
C PRO A 222 -9.71 4.17 21.53
N LYS A 223 -10.78 3.77 22.23
CA LYS A 223 -12.10 4.41 22.11
C LYS A 223 -12.19 5.53 23.15
N ASN A 224 -12.22 6.77 22.71
CA ASN A 224 -12.39 7.93 23.58
C ASN A 224 -13.83 8.01 24.09
N LYS A 225 -13.99 8.08 25.41
CA LYS A 225 -15.27 8.50 26.03
C LYS A 225 -15.36 10.02 25.93
N LYS A 226 -16.58 10.55 25.74
CA LYS A 226 -16.85 12.00 25.75
C LYS A 226 -16.10 12.66 26.89
N SER A 227 -15.05 13.40 26.61
CA SER A 227 -14.45 14.29 27.61
C SER A 227 -15.48 15.38 27.87
N GLY A 228 -15.87 15.57 29.14
CA GLY A 228 -16.77 16.63 29.54
C GLY A 228 -16.28 17.95 28.97
N VAL A 229 -17.20 18.77 28.45
CA VAL A 229 -16.93 20.14 28.01
C VAL A 229 -16.20 20.83 29.16
N MET A 230 -14.92 21.06 29.03
CA MET A 230 -14.19 21.93 29.95
C MET A 230 -14.71 23.36 29.69
N GLY A 231 -15.42 23.91 30.68
CA GLY A 231 -15.96 25.24 30.58
C GLY A 231 -14.88 26.29 30.23
N ASP A 232 -15.30 27.35 29.56
CA ASP A 232 -14.54 28.40 28.90
C ASP A 232 -13.54 29.20 29.79
N ASN A 233 -13.12 28.72 30.96
CA ASN A 233 -12.38 29.49 31.95
C ASN A 233 -11.12 28.83 32.50
N LYS A 234 -10.21 28.31 31.66
CA LYS A 234 -8.82 28.16 32.10
C LYS A 234 -7.88 28.78 31.08
N GLN A 235 -7.50 30.03 31.36
CA GLN A 235 -6.28 30.62 30.80
C GLN A 235 -5.12 29.71 31.11
N TYR A 236 -4.62 29.00 30.12
CA TYR A 236 -3.32 28.32 30.19
C TYR A 236 -2.26 29.40 30.30
N LYS A 237 -1.73 29.65 31.49
CA LYS A 237 -0.49 30.40 31.66
C LYS A 237 0.60 29.61 30.98
N GLY A 238 1.07 30.07 29.84
CA GLY A 238 2.09 29.43 29.03
C GLY A 238 3.33 29.07 29.86
N PHE A 239 3.85 27.92 29.60
CA PHE A 239 5.18 27.52 30.08
C PHE A 239 6.21 28.54 29.59
N GLY A 240 6.93 29.10 30.54
CA GLY A 240 8.15 29.88 30.57
C GLY A 240 8.67 30.57 29.29
N LYS A 241 9.25 31.71 29.49
CA LYS A 241 9.79 32.69 28.52
C LYS A 241 10.89 32.19 27.53
N HIS A 242 11.18 30.88 27.44
CA HIS A 242 12.19 30.32 26.58
C HIS A 242 11.71 29.01 25.93
N GLY A 243 10.70 29.09 25.06
CA GLY A 243 10.36 28.00 24.14
C GLY A 243 11.19 28.10 22.88
N ILE A 244 11.64 26.95 22.36
CA ILE A 244 12.38 26.79 21.11
C ILE A 244 11.60 27.26 19.87
N TYR A 245 10.33 27.55 20.02
CA TYR A 245 9.44 28.12 18.99
C TYR A 245 9.08 29.53 19.38
N GLY A 246 9.39 30.50 18.50
CA GLY A 246 9.17 31.93 18.70
C GLY A 246 7.77 32.27 19.16
N GLN A 247 7.64 33.44 19.81
CA GLN A 247 6.38 33.98 20.34
C GLN A 247 5.27 33.94 19.27
N ALA A 248 4.28 33.04 19.45
CA ALA A 248 3.00 33.15 18.75
C ALA A 248 2.27 34.37 19.33
N LYS A 249 2.32 35.47 18.60
CA LYS A 249 1.47 36.65 18.81
C LYS A 249 0.20 36.42 18.03
N ASP A 250 -0.71 35.60 18.49
CA ASP A 250 -2.12 35.70 18.09
C ASP A 250 -2.92 34.72 18.95
N ASP A 251 -4.04 35.15 19.38
CA ASP A 251 -5.03 34.45 20.21
C ASP A 251 -5.56 33.22 19.45
N ILE A 252 -4.81 32.12 19.49
CA ILE A 252 -5.27 30.86 18.95
C ILE A 252 -6.30 30.31 19.95
N SER A 253 -7.56 30.61 19.69
CA SER A 253 -8.66 29.92 20.34
C SER A 253 -8.58 28.42 20.02
N HIS A 254 -7.99 27.67 20.91
CA HIS A 254 -8.01 26.21 20.82
C HIS A 254 -9.45 25.73 20.95
N LYS A 255 -10.12 25.46 19.83
CA LYS A 255 -11.37 24.72 19.84
C LYS A 255 -11.07 23.30 20.35
N PHE A 256 -11.37 23.05 21.60
CA PHE A 256 -11.42 21.70 22.13
C PHE A 256 -12.64 21.00 21.51
N TYR A 257 -12.39 20.08 20.61
CA TYR A 257 -13.43 19.21 20.08
C TYR A 257 -13.76 18.19 21.17
N GLY A 258 -15.00 18.16 21.64
CA GLY A 258 -15.52 17.08 22.49
C GLY A 258 -15.56 15.79 21.65
N ASP A 259 -14.50 15.03 21.69
CA ASP A 259 -14.31 13.86 20.84
C ASP A 259 -14.89 12.60 21.47
N GLU A 260 -15.75 11.90 20.71
CA GLU A 260 -16.29 10.59 21.05
C GLU A 260 -16.01 9.61 19.88
N GLY A 261 -15.60 8.38 20.19
CA GLY A 261 -15.37 7.30 19.22
C GLY A 261 -13.93 6.81 19.16
N SER A 262 -13.62 5.97 18.18
CA SER A 262 -12.27 5.40 18.02
C SER A 262 -11.26 6.47 17.58
N ALA A 263 -10.04 6.43 18.13
CA ALA A 263 -8.94 7.27 17.69
C ALA A 263 -8.47 6.95 16.25
N SER A 264 -8.91 5.83 15.66
CA SER A 264 -8.62 5.50 14.25
C SER A 264 -9.08 6.58 13.28
N ARG A 265 -10.13 7.34 13.61
CA ARG A 265 -10.65 8.44 12.77
C ARG A 265 -9.66 9.60 12.60
N TYR A 266 -8.59 9.68 13.43
CA TYR A 266 -7.54 10.70 13.30
C TYR A 266 -6.58 10.41 12.15
N PHE A 267 -6.71 9.25 11.51
CA PHE A 267 -5.87 8.79 10.44
C PHE A 267 -6.70 8.55 9.18
N TYR A 268 -6.09 8.75 8.02
CA TYR A 268 -6.77 8.47 6.76
C TYR A 268 -7.12 6.99 6.64
N CYS A 269 -8.38 6.72 6.27
CA CYS A 269 -8.89 5.36 6.09
C CYS A 269 -9.08 5.06 4.60
N ALA A 270 -8.19 4.21 4.04
CA ALA A 270 -8.30 3.71 2.67
C ALA A 270 -9.03 2.36 2.67
N LYS A 271 -10.32 2.35 2.34
CA LYS A 271 -11.11 1.11 2.31
C LYS A 271 -10.68 0.22 1.16
N THR A 272 -10.35 -1.04 1.46
CA THR A 272 -10.09 -2.06 0.45
C THR A 272 -11.41 -2.63 -0.09
N SER A 273 -11.51 -2.77 -1.42
CA SER A 273 -12.68 -3.32 -2.10
C SER A 273 -12.26 -4.38 -3.12
N LYS A 274 -12.94 -5.55 -3.12
CA LYS A 274 -12.73 -6.56 -4.15
C LYS A 274 -13.13 -6.07 -5.54
N LYS A 275 -14.17 -5.22 -5.61
CA LYS A 275 -14.64 -4.60 -6.84
C LYS A 275 -13.54 -3.74 -7.45
N ASP A 276 -12.81 -2.99 -6.64
CA ASP A 276 -11.72 -2.12 -7.09
C ASP A 276 -10.60 -2.88 -7.80
N ARG A 277 -10.26 -4.08 -7.32
CA ARG A 277 -9.23 -4.94 -7.93
C ARG A 277 -9.55 -5.31 -9.37
N ASP A 278 -10.79 -5.69 -9.65
CA ASP A 278 -11.24 -6.29 -10.92
C ASP A 278 -11.96 -5.30 -11.83
N GLU A 279 -12.12 -4.05 -11.42
CA GLU A 279 -12.84 -3.01 -12.16
C GLU A 279 -12.17 -2.71 -13.51
N GLY A 280 -12.99 -2.69 -14.58
CA GLY A 280 -12.52 -2.44 -15.96
C GLY A 280 -12.07 -3.69 -16.70
N LEU A 281 -12.05 -4.87 -16.07
CA LEU A 281 -11.51 -6.11 -16.66
C LEU A 281 -12.58 -7.03 -17.27
N ASP A 282 -13.81 -6.55 -17.47
CA ASP A 282 -14.91 -7.40 -17.97
C ASP A 282 -14.69 -7.82 -19.43
N ALA A 283 -14.01 -7.01 -20.22
CA ALA A 283 -13.74 -7.25 -21.64
C ALA A 283 -12.42 -8.00 -21.91
N LEU A 284 -11.53 -8.12 -20.93
CA LEU A 284 -10.29 -8.87 -21.10
C LEU A 284 -10.61 -10.37 -21.07
N ALA A 285 -10.36 -11.07 -22.17
CA ALA A 285 -10.35 -12.53 -22.19
C ALA A 285 -9.22 -13.01 -21.26
N ILE A 286 -9.59 -13.40 -20.05
CA ILE A 286 -8.62 -13.89 -19.09
C ILE A 286 -8.25 -15.30 -19.56
N ASN A 287 -7.08 -15.43 -20.16
CA ASN A 287 -6.40 -16.71 -20.22
C ASN A 287 -6.27 -17.17 -18.77
N GLN A 288 -6.99 -18.24 -18.42
CA GLN A 288 -6.84 -18.86 -17.10
C GLN A 288 -5.38 -19.24 -16.94
N ALA A 289 -4.61 -18.34 -16.36
CA ALA A 289 -3.24 -18.63 -16.00
C ALA A 289 -3.30 -19.79 -15.04
N THR A 290 -2.74 -20.90 -15.44
CA THR A 290 -2.35 -22.01 -14.56
C THR A 290 -1.34 -21.44 -13.56
N GLY A 291 -1.88 -20.74 -12.55
CA GLY A 291 -1.11 -20.08 -11.51
C GLY A 291 -0.34 -21.10 -10.73
N GLY A 292 0.98 -21.00 -10.72
CA GLY A 292 1.83 -21.70 -9.79
C GLY A 292 1.41 -21.36 -8.36
N GLY A 293 0.69 -22.26 -7.71
CA GLY A 293 0.28 -22.11 -6.33
C GLY A 293 1.47 -22.30 -5.41
N GLY A 294 1.83 -21.27 -4.64
CA GLY A 294 2.54 -21.46 -3.39
C GLY A 294 1.63 -22.28 -2.47
N GLY A 295 2.11 -23.43 -1.97
CA GLY A 295 1.31 -24.34 -1.18
C GLY A 295 0.73 -23.69 0.07
N ILE A 296 -0.57 -23.85 0.25
CA ILE A 296 -1.32 -23.45 1.47
C ILE A 296 -0.99 -24.40 2.64
N GLY A 297 -0.27 -25.50 2.38
CA GLY A 297 -0.06 -26.60 3.34
C GLY A 297 0.61 -26.24 4.66
N ASP A 298 1.43 -25.19 4.71
CA ASP A 298 2.15 -24.77 5.92
C ASP A 298 1.42 -23.70 6.73
N TYR A 299 0.24 -23.24 6.27
CA TYR A 299 -0.47 -22.08 6.85
C TYR A 299 -1.63 -22.45 7.78
N LEU A 300 -1.98 -23.72 7.88
CA LEU A 300 -3.18 -24.14 8.60
C LEU A 300 -2.96 -24.42 10.09
N ASP A 301 -1.73 -24.33 10.55
CA ASP A 301 -1.41 -24.66 11.95
C ASP A 301 -1.68 -23.49 12.92
N ASP A 302 -2.15 -22.32 12.45
CA ASP A 302 -2.42 -21.15 13.30
C ASP A 302 -3.91 -20.72 13.24
N VAL A 303 -4.80 -21.66 13.55
CA VAL A 303 -6.27 -21.43 13.56
C VAL A 303 -6.78 -20.65 14.76
N ASN A 304 -5.91 -20.22 15.68
CA ASN A 304 -6.32 -19.46 16.87
C ASN A 304 -6.42 -17.95 16.64
N SER A 305 -6.11 -17.44 15.46
CA SER A 305 -6.27 -16.04 15.14
C SER A 305 -7.28 -15.82 14.00
N ALA A 306 -8.46 -15.42 14.39
CA ALA A 306 -9.52 -14.83 13.57
C ALA A 306 -10.44 -15.83 12.84
N SER A 307 -11.63 -15.99 13.40
CA SER A 307 -12.84 -16.47 12.74
C SER A 307 -13.21 -15.61 11.51
N GLY A 308 -12.48 -15.78 10.42
CA GLY A 308 -12.91 -15.28 9.10
C GLY A 308 -13.85 -16.31 8.48
N LYS A 309 -15.11 -15.97 8.28
CA LYS A 309 -16.08 -16.76 7.51
C LYS A 309 -15.51 -17.06 6.12
N TYR A 310 -14.95 -18.26 5.94
CA TYR A 310 -14.65 -18.80 4.62
C TYR A 310 -15.85 -19.62 4.15
N GLY A 311 -16.58 -19.09 3.18
CA GLY A 311 -17.71 -19.80 2.59
C GLY A 311 -18.43 -18.95 1.54
N SER A 312 -17.89 -18.91 0.33
CA SER A 312 -18.63 -18.77 -0.93
C SER A 312 -17.66 -19.10 -2.08
N GLU A 313 -18.12 -19.79 -3.09
CA GLU A 313 -17.40 -19.99 -4.34
C GLU A 313 -16.93 -18.62 -4.86
N LYS A 314 -15.64 -18.34 -4.74
CA LYS A 314 -15.07 -17.10 -5.27
C LYS A 314 -14.87 -17.31 -6.75
N ALA A 315 -15.55 -16.53 -7.59
CA ALA A 315 -15.15 -16.37 -8.97
C ALA A 315 -13.64 -16.07 -9.05
N PRO A 316 -12.90 -16.64 -10.01
CA PRO A 316 -11.48 -16.37 -10.16
C PRO A 316 -11.27 -14.85 -10.29
N ALA A 317 -10.21 -14.35 -9.65
CA ALA A 317 -9.87 -12.93 -9.75
C ALA A 317 -9.53 -12.63 -11.22
N LYS A 318 -10.11 -11.57 -11.77
CA LYS A 318 -9.84 -11.12 -13.14
C LYS A 318 -8.48 -10.46 -13.24
N ASN A 319 -8.07 -9.74 -12.21
CA ASN A 319 -6.73 -9.16 -12.11
C ASN A 319 -5.75 -10.20 -11.59
N THR A 320 -4.86 -10.65 -12.48
CA THR A 320 -3.81 -11.65 -12.18
C THR A 320 -2.61 -11.07 -11.44
N HIS A 321 -2.49 -9.74 -11.35
CA HIS A 321 -1.41 -9.10 -10.60
C HIS A 321 -1.52 -9.43 -9.10
N PRO A 322 -0.45 -9.91 -8.46
CA PRO A 322 -0.53 -10.45 -7.09
C PRO A 322 -0.74 -9.38 -6.02
N THR A 323 -0.23 -8.15 -6.24
CA THR A 323 -0.15 -7.08 -5.24
C THR A 323 -0.83 -5.80 -5.73
N VAL A 324 -2.17 -5.78 -5.74
CA VAL A 324 -2.94 -4.60 -6.19
C VAL A 324 -3.16 -3.67 -5.01
N LYS A 325 -2.66 -2.43 -5.08
CA LYS A 325 -2.91 -1.40 -4.06
C LYS A 325 -4.35 -0.85 -4.16
N PRO A 326 -5.00 -0.54 -3.03
CA PRO A 326 -6.33 0.09 -3.03
C PRO A 326 -6.30 1.43 -3.76
N THR A 327 -7.27 1.66 -4.65
CA THR A 327 -7.36 2.93 -5.40
C THR A 327 -7.51 4.12 -4.46
N ASP A 328 -8.30 4.03 -3.38
CA ASP A 328 -8.46 5.13 -2.43
C ASP A 328 -7.15 5.52 -1.74
N LEU A 329 -6.29 4.54 -1.40
CA LEU A 329 -4.96 4.82 -0.86
C LEU A 329 -4.11 5.59 -1.88
N MET A 330 -4.07 5.10 -3.13
CA MET A 330 -3.27 5.74 -4.17
C MET A 330 -3.80 7.14 -4.50
N ARG A 331 -5.12 7.35 -4.51
CA ARG A 331 -5.75 8.68 -4.69
C ARG A 331 -5.28 9.67 -3.61
N TYR A 332 -5.31 9.23 -2.35
CA TYR A 332 -4.84 10.06 -1.24
C TYR A 332 -3.35 10.43 -1.39
N LEU A 333 -2.50 9.45 -1.71
CA LEU A 333 -1.06 9.68 -1.92
C LEU A 333 -0.78 10.60 -3.11
N CYS A 334 -1.47 10.41 -4.23
CA CYS A 334 -1.35 11.30 -5.39
C CYS A 334 -1.75 12.74 -5.05
N ARG A 335 -2.88 12.93 -4.37
CA ARG A 335 -3.38 14.24 -3.95
C ARG A 335 -2.46 14.93 -2.96
N LEU A 336 -1.80 14.16 -2.07
CA LEU A 336 -0.91 14.67 -1.04
C LEU A 336 0.30 15.43 -1.63
N VAL A 337 0.87 14.93 -2.72
CA VAL A 337 2.17 15.40 -3.22
C VAL A 337 2.13 16.03 -4.62
N THR A 338 1.00 16.00 -5.30
CA THR A 338 0.90 16.48 -6.69
C THR A 338 0.15 17.79 -6.77
N PRO A 339 0.69 18.83 -7.40
CA PRO A 339 -0.02 20.09 -7.63
C PRO A 339 -1.21 19.88 -8.58
N LYS A 340 -2.20 20.75 -8.48
CA LYS A 340 -3.40 20.67 -9.33
C LYS A 340 -3.03 20.65 -10.83
N GLY A 341 -3.52 19.64 -11.54
CA GLY A 341 -3.22 19.44 -12.97
C GLY A 341 -1.82 18.91 -13.26
N GLY A 342 -1.04 18.59 -12.23
CA GLY A 342 0.31 18.03 -12.37
C GLY A 342 0.32 16.63 -12.94
N VAL A 343 1.51 16.16 -13.34
CA VAL A 343 1.75 14.84 -13.95
C VAL A 343 2.52 13.95 -12.99
N ILE A 344 1.99 12.74 -12.76
CA ILE A 344 2.58 11.72 -11.88
C ILE A 344 3.26 10.66 -12.72
N VAL A 345 4.46 10.22 -12.34
CA VAL A 345 5.09 9.04 -12.91
C VAL A 345 5.04 7.85 -11.96
N ASP A 346 4.82 6.66 -12.54
CA ASP A 346 4.98 5.36 -11.87
C ASP A 346 5.86 4.46 -12.74
N PRO A 347 7.17 4.30 -12.40
CA PRO A 347 8.10 3.46 -13.17
C PRO A 347 7.84 1.96 -13.04
N PHE A 348 6.98 1.55 -12.09
CA PHE A 348 6.64 0.16 -11.78
C PHE A 348 5.13 0.00 -11.71
N MET A 349 4.45 0.40 -12.80
CA MET A 349 3.01 0.59 -12.85
C MET A 349 2.19 -0.66 -12.48
N GLY A 350 2.72 -1.86 -12.74
CA GLY A 350 2.02 -3.12 -12.50
C GLY A 350 0.64 -3.14 -13.16
N SER A 351 -0.39 -3.41 -12.38
CA SER A 351 -1.79 -3.39 -12.87
C SER A 351 -2.44 -2.00 -12.87
N GLY A 352 -1.67 -0.91 -12.79
CA GLY A 352 -2.14 0.46 -12.98
C GLY A 352 -2.90 1.09 -11.82
N SER A 353 -2.66 0.70 -10.56
CA SER A 353 -3.38 1.28 -9.42
C SER A 353 -3.11 2.78 -9.26
N THR A 354 -1.85 3.20 -9.43
CA THR A 354 -1.46 4.63 -9.41
C THR A 354 -2.12 5.40 -10.55
N GLY A 355 -2.09 4.84 -11.77
CA GLY A 355 -2.67 5.48 -12.95
C GLY A 355 -4.19 5.65 -12.85
N LYS A 356 -4.88 4.61 -12.37
CA LYS A 356 -6.32 4.68 -12.08
C LYS A 356 -6.63 5.79 -11.06
N ALA A 357 -5.83 5.90 -10.01
CA ALA A 357 -5.97 6.93 -8.98
C ALA A 357 -5.69 8.35 -9.53
N ALA A 358 -4.60 8.52 -10.28
CA ALA A 358 -4.21 9.79 -10.88
C ALA A 358 -5.31 10.33 -11.81
N VAL A 359 -5.84 9.49 -12.69
CA VAL A 359 -6.93 9.84 -13.60
C VAL A 359 -8.20 10.21 -12.82
N ALA A 360 -8.58 9.45 -11.81
CA ALA A 360 -9.74 9.75 -10.98
C ALA A 360 -9.62 11.11 -10.25
N GLU A 361 -8.42 11.50 -9.82
CA GLU A 361 -8.14 12.80 -9.21
C GLU A 361 -8.00 13.93 -10.25
N GLY A 362 -7.87 13.63 -11.55
CA GLY A 362 -7.72 14.61 -12.63
C GLY A 362 -6.27 15.02 -12.89
N PHE A 363 -5.30 14.23 -12.42
CA PHE A 363 -3.88 14.41 -12.73
C PHE A 363 -3.52 13.79 -14.10
N GLY A 364 -2.46 14.29 -14.73
CA GLY A 364 -1.77 13.59 -15.79
C GLY A 364 -1.01 12.38 -15.22
N PHE A 365 -0.79 11.37 -16.03
CA PHE A 365 -0.10 10.16 -15.62
C PHE A 365 0.86 9.63 -16.66
N VAL A 366 2.04 9.20 -16.24
CA VAL A 366 2.99 8.42 -17.04
C VAL A 366 3.26 7.11 -16.31
N GLY A 367 2.87 5.98 -16.90
CA GLY A 367 3.07 4.66 -16.34
C GLY A 367 4.01 3.81 -17.19
N ILE A 368 4.89 3.04 -16.54
CA ILE A 368 5.82 2.14 -17.22
C ILE A 368 5.66 0.75 -16.62
N GLU A 369 5.48 -0.26 -17.48
CA GLU A 369 5.35 -1.67 -17.08
C GLU A 369 6.08 -2.55 -18.09
N MET A 370 6.90 -3.46 -17.59
CA MET A 370 7.72 -4.33 -18.42
C MET A 370 6.94 -5.56 -18.92
N SER A 371 5.98 -6.05 -18.13
CA SER A 371 5.16 -7.22 -18.47
C SER A 371 3.98 -6.79 -19.37
N GLN A 372 3.89 -7.36 -20.56
CA GLN A 372 2.76 -7.12 -21.46
C GLN A 372 1.41 -7.47 -20.81
N GLU A 373 1.35 -8.58 -20.04
CA GLU A 373 0.14 -9.00 -19.33
C GLU A 373 -0.35 -7.93 -18.35
N TYR A 374 0.56 -7.40 -17.51
CA TYR A 374 0.21 -6.38 -16.53
C TYR A 374 -0.07 -5.03 -17.19
N PHE A 375 0.64 -4.71 -18.25
CA PHE A 375 0.39 -3.53 -19.07
C PHE A 375 -1.05 -3.52 -19.65
N ASP A 376 -1.51 -4.64 -20.23
CA ASP A 376 -2.86 -4.77 -20.77
C ASP A 376 -3.93 -4.61 -19.68
N ILE A 377 -3.68 -5.17 -18.49
CA ILE A 377 -4.53 -4.97 -17.31
C ILE A 377 -4.56 -3.49 -16.91
N ALA A 378 -3.41 -2.84 -16.86
CA ALA A 378 -3.31 -1.42 -16.50
C ALA A 378 -4.05 -0.53 -17.48
N CYS A 379 -3.91 -0.75 -18.80
CA CYS A 379 -4.63 -0.03 -19.84
C CYS A 379 -6.15 -0.12 -19.62
N ALA A 380 -6.68 -1.33 -19.43
CA ALA A 380 -8.12 -1.53 -19.23
C ALA A 380 -8.66 -0.83 -17.96
N ARG A 381 -7.92 -0.92 -16.84
CA ARG A 381 -8.32 -0.30 -15.56
C ARG A 381 -8.26 1.24 -15.63
N ILE A 382 -7.24 1.79 -16.27
CA ILE A 382 -7.08 3.24 -16.45
C ILE A 382 -8.12 3.78 -17.42
N GLU A 383 -8.42 3.06 -18.50
CA GLU A 383 -9.49 3.43 -19.45
C GLU A 383 -10.86 3.47 -18.75
N GLN A 384 -11.15 2.49 -17.89
CA GLN A 384 -12.37 2.48 -17.12
C GLN A 384 -12.46 3.68 -16.15
N ALA A 385 -11.37 4.01 -15.46
CA ALA A 385 -11.32 5.21 -14.62
C ALA A 385 -11.55 6.49 -15.41
N HIS A 386 -11.00 6.59 -16.62
CA HIS A 386 -11.22 7.73 -17.51
C HIS A 386 -12.68 7.85 -17.93
N LYS A 387 -13.34 6.73 -18.28
CA LYS A 387 -14.77 6.69 -18.62
C LYS A 387 -15.65 7.15 -17.46
N ILE A 388 -15.37 6.67 -16.23
CA ILE A 388 -16.10 7.09 -15.01
C ILE A 388 -15.91 8.59 -14.80
N LYS A 389 -14.68 9.09 -14.86
CA LYS A 389 -14.39 10.52 -14.67
C LYS A 389 -15.08 11.40 -15.70
N ALA A 390 -15.13 10.97 -16.95
CA ALA A 390 -15.85 11.70 -18.01
C ALA A 390 -17.36 11.78 -17.74
N GLN A 391 -17.96 10.74 -17.13
CA GLN A 391 -19.38 10.73 -16.77
C GLN A 391 -19.71 11.65 -15.57
N GLU A 392 -18.77 11.88 -14.66
CA GLU A 392 -18.94 12.79 -13.50
C GLU A 392 -18.97 14.28 -13.91
N LEU A 393 -18.52 14.61 -15.13
CA LEU A 393 -18.46 15.99 -15.62
C LEU A 393 -19.73 16.42 -16.38
N PHE A 394 -20.67 15.52 -16.59
CA PHE A 394 -21.99 15.75 -17.21
C PHE A 394 -23.13 15.46 -16.23
#